data_5d39b848af1ae7f1f852699e32a728ee
#
_entry.id   5d39b848af1ae7f1f852699e32a728ee
#
_cell.length_a   1.000
_cell.length_b   1.000
_cell.length_c   1.000
_cell.angle_alpha   90.00
_cell.angle_beta   90.00
_cell.angle_gamma   90.00
#
_symmetry.space_group_name_H-M   'P 1'
#
loop_
_entity.id
_entity.type
_entity.pdbx_description
1 polymer ?
#
loop_
_entity_poly.entity_id
_entity_poly.type
_entity_poly.pdbx_seq_one_letter_code
_entity_poly.pdbx_strand_id
1 'polypeptide(L)'
;ESSFAEKTFAVFPTLVFGGNLGKKSKYPVSYLTSGLKEIGKWLWLARFLKLDSKFHFIHANDIAQICGFLIKNHKEEQYKGFRKFVLGQKFISIDDAIITLLKRHNMRRFFAIPLTKKILKILLRILPIQTTPWDSFSIKKYDFNHVPITNPETFKLKSYAKSLNDILRLSKLPSCNNN
;
A
#
# COMPACT_ATOMS: atom_id res chain seq x y z
N GLU A 1 1.52 -36.41 2.85
CA GLU A 1 1.96 -34.99 2.88
C GLU A 1 2.23 -34.40 1.50
N SER A 2 2.57 -35.19 0.47
CA SER A 2 2.91 -34.70 -0.87
C SER A 2 1.73 -34.13 -1.67
N SER A 3 0.52 -34.65 -1.48
CA SER A 3 -0.64 -34.29 -2.32
C SER A 3 -1.18 -32.85 -2.10
N PHE A 4 -0.95 -32.26 -0.92
CA PHE A 4 -1.34 -30.87 -0.64
C PHE A 4 -0.38 -29.85 -1.25
N ALA A 5 0.93 -30.16 -1.28
CA ALA A 5 1.93 -29.25 -1.83
C ALA A 5 1.74 -29.00 -3.33
N GLU A 6 1.26 -30.01 -4.07
CA GLU A 6 1.04 -29.92 -5.50
C GLU A 6 -0.12 -28.99 -5.94
N LYS A 7 -0.97 -28.58 -5.00
CA LYS A 7 -2.17 -27.78 -5.27
C LYS A 7 -2.24 -26.49 -4.43
N THR A 8 -1.10 -26.06 -3.88
CA THR A 8 -1.09 -24.92 -2.95
C THR A 8 -0.52 -23.68 -3.60
N PHE A 9 -1.31 -22.60 -3.57
CA PHE A 9 -0.84 -21.25 -3.88
C PHE A 9 -0.66 -20.46 -2.57
N ALA A 10 0.55 -19.97 -2.34
CA ALA A 10 0.83 -19.05 -1.24
C ALA A 10 0.89 -17.62 -1.79
N VAL A 11 -0.05 -16.77 -1.36
CA VAL A 11 -0.12 -15.38 -1.77
C VAL A 11 0.30 -14.47 -0.61
N PHE A 12 1.24 -13.59 -0.87
CA PHE A 12 1.81 -12.65 0.10
C PHE A 12 1.47 -11.22 -0.34
N PRO A 13 0.34 -10.65 0.10
CA PRO A 13 0.00 -9.29 -0.27
C PRO A 13 0.96 -8.30 0.41
N THR A 14 1.31 -7.23 -0.31
CA THR A 14 2.03 -6.08 0.21
C THR A 14 1.09 -5.19 1.03
N LEU A 15 1.23 -3.86 1.01
CA LEU A 15 0.31 -2.97 1.74
C LEU A 15 -1.07 -3.00 1.11
N VAL A 16 -2.06 -3.50 1.85
CA VAL A 16 -3.42 -3.72 1.33
C VAL A 16 -4.31 -2.50 1.59
N PHE A 17 -4.81 -1.91 0.51
CA PHE A 17 -5.88 -0.91 0.56
C PHE A 17 -7.21 -1.56 0.16
N GLY A 18 -8.31 -1.12 0.80
CA GLY A 18 -9.64 -1.62 0.46
C GLY A 18 -10.74 -0.95 1.24
N GLY A 19 -11.96 -1.08 0.74
CA GLY A 19 -13.12 -0.37 1.25
C GLY A 19 -13.13 1.10 0.86
N ASN A 20 -14.12 1.84 1.34
CA ASN A 20 -14.21 3.28 1.17
C ASN A 20 -14.61 3.96 2.49
N LEU A 21 -14.28 5.24 2.63
CA LEU A 21 -14.55 6.04 3.82
C LEU A 21 -15.97 6.65 3.82
N GLY A 22 -16.80 6.34 2.83
CA GLY A 22 -18.18 6.81 2.73
C GLY A 22 -19.08 6.18 3.81
N LYS A 23 -20.11 6.93 4.25
CA LYS A 23 -21.03 6.53 5.33
C LYS A 23 -21.78 5.21 5.09
N LYS A 24 -21.90 4.75 3.83
CA LYS A 24 -22.58 3.49 3.44
C LYS A 24 -21.58 2.51 2.82
N SER A 25 -20.50 2.18 3.52
CA SER A 25 -19.62 1.11 3.04
C SER A 25 -20.21 -0.24 3.40
N LYS A 26 -20.49 -1.08 2.39
CA LYS A 26 -20.96 -2.47 2.58
C LYS A 26 -19.85 -3.38 3.13
N TYR A 27 -18.60 -3.02 2.89
CA TYR A 27 -17.44 -3.82 3.28
C TYR A 27 -16.58 -3.08 4.29
N PRO A 28 -15.90 -3.81 5.18
CA PRO A 28 -14.97 -3.20 6.13
C PRO A 28 -13.86 -2.45 5.39
N VAL A 29 -13.44 -1.34 5.98
CA VAL A 29 -12.36 -0.50 5.45
C VAL A 29 -11.04 -1.04 5.98
N SER A 30 -10.03 -1.20 5.11
CA SER A 30 -8.72 -1.65 5.56
C SER A 30 -8.07 -0.62 6.50
N TYR A 31 -7.19 -1.09 7.38
CA TYR A 31 -6.46 -0.24 8.32
C TYR A 31 -5.73 0.90 7.62
N LEU A 32 -5.07 0.62 6.48
CA LEU A 32 -4.36 1.63 5.69
C LEU A 32 -5.31 2.66 5.08
N THR A 33 -6.45 2.22 4.55
CA THR A 33 -7.47 3.15 4.03
C THR A 33 -8.03 4.04 5.14
N SER A 34 -8.28 3.49 6.33
CA SER A 34 -8.71 4.28 7.49
C SER A 34 -7.65 5.28 7.91
N GLY A 35 -6.38 4.88 7.89
CA GLY A 35 -5.23 5.72 8.21
C GLY A 35 -5.04 6.92 7.28
N LEU A 36 -5.57 6.88 6.05
CA LEU A 36 -5.50 8.01 5.13
C LEU A 36 -6.15 9.30 5.70
N LYS A 37 -7.18 9.18 6.54
CA LYS A 37 -7.78 10.33 7.22
C LYS A 37 -6.83 10.96 8.23
N GLU A 38 -6.13 10.13 8.98
CA GLU A 38 -5.17 10.60 9.99
C GLU A 38 -3.96 11.25 9.35
N ILE A 39 -3.45 10.69 8.25
CA ILE A 39 -2.35 11.27 7.48
C ILE A 39 -2.71 12.69 7.01
N GLY A 40 -3.97 12.95 6.63
CA GLY A 40 -4.45 14.27 6.24
C GLY A 40 -4.17 15.35 7.31
N LYS A 41 -4.29 15.00 8.58
CA LYS A 41 -4.01 15.93 9.71
C LYS A 41 -2.54 16.33 9.82
N TRP A 42 -1.63 15.49 9.34
CA TRP A 42 -0.18 15.68 9.42
C TRP A 42 0.44 16.23 8.13
N LEU A 43 -0.36 16.44 7.07
CA LEU A 43 0.14 16.92 5.78
C LEU A 43 0.83 18.28 5.88
N TRP A 44 0.39 19.14 6.81
CA TRP A 44 1.03 20.43 7.06
C TRP A 44 2.50 20.29 7.49
N LEU A 45 2.83 19.21 8.22
CA LEU A 45 4.20 18.89 8.61
C LEU A 45 4.92 18.09 7.51
N ALA A 46 4.23 17.13 6.88
CA ALA A 46 4.78 16.27 5.85
C ALA A 46 5.32 17.06 4.64
N ARG A 47 4.78 18.24 4.36
CA ARG A 47 5.22 19.11 3.27
C ARG A 47 6.67 19.62 3.39
N PHE A 48 7.26 19.50 4.59
CA PHE A 48 8.65 19.87 4.86
C PHE A 48 9.59 18.66 4.93
N LEU A 49 9.07 17.46 4.77
CA LEU A 49 9.84 16.22 4.93
C LEU A 49 10.02 15.53 3.58
N LYS A 50 11.20 14.94 3.38
CA LYS A 50 11.52 14.06 2.26
C LYS A 50 11.88 12.67 2.77
N LEU A 51 11.23 11.64 2.21
CA LEU A 51 11.48 10.24 2.55
C LEU A 51 11.54 9.41 1.27
N ASP A 52 12.73 8.88 0.95
CA ASP A 52 12.94 8.14 -0.30
C ASP A 52 12.65 6.63 -0.16
N SER A 53 12.15 6.18 1.01
CA SER A 53 11.75 4.79 1.25
C SER A 53 10.67 4.37 0.25
N LYS A 54 10.82 3.15 -0.30
CA LYS A 54 9.93 2.59 -1.31
C LYS A 54 9.05 1.51 -0.72
N PHE A 55 7.83 1.43 -1.23
CA PHE A 55 6.88 0.39 -0.83
C PHE A 55 5.98 -0.01 -2.01
N HIS A 56 5.47 -1.22 -1.93
CA HIS A 56 4.43 -1.71 -2.83
C HIS A 56 3.08 -1.69 -2.13
N PHE A 57 2.03 -1.54 -2.90
CA PHE A 57 0.67 -1.62 -2.41
C PHE A 57 -0.20 -2.43 -3.37
N ILE A 58 -1.33 -2.90 -2.89
CA ILE A 58 -2.33 -3.59 -3.73
C ILE A 58 -3.74 -3.28 -3.20
N HIS A 59 -4.71 -3.23 -4.09
CA HIS A 59 -6.11 -3.10 -3.68
C HIS A 59 -6.73 -4.48 -3.42
N ALA A 60 -7.60 -4.58 -2.42
CA ALA A 60 -8.24 -5.84 -2.03
C ALA A 60 -8.99 -6.51 -3.20
N ASN A 61 -9.60 -5.73 -4.11
CA ASN A 61 -10.25 -6.28 -5.30
C ASN A 61 -9.25 -6.89 -6.29
N ASP A 62 -8.03 -6.34 -6.39
CA ASP A 62 -6.97 -6.93 -7.22
C ASP A 62 -6.52 -8.27 -6.65
N ILE A 63 -6.42 -8.38 -5.32
CA ILE A 63 -6.13 -9.67 -4.64
C ILE A 63 -7.24 -10.68 -4.97
N ALA A 64 -8.50 -10.28 -4.82
CA ALA A 64 -9.65 -11.15 -5.11
C ALA A 64 -9.66 -11.62 -6.57
N GLN A 65 -9.36 -10.75 -7.54
CA GLN A 65 -9.25 -11.12 -8.95
C GLN A 65 -8.14 -12.14 -9.20
N ILE A 66 -6.94 -11.93 -8.61
CA ILE A 66 -5.81 -12.85 -8.75
C ILE A 66 -6.15 -14.20 -8.13
N CYS A 67 -6.69 -14.23 -6.91
CA CYS A 67 -7.11 -15.47 -6.27
C CYS A 67 -8.16 -16.22 -7.08
N GLY A 68 -9.18 -15.52 -7.58
CA GLY A 68 -10.21 -16.10 -8.44
C GLY A 68 -9.65 -16.68 -9.74
N PHE A 69 -8.69 -15.97 -10.36
CA PHE A 69 -7.99 -16.46 -11.54
C PHE A 69 -7.19 -17.74 -11.25
N LEU A 70 -6.40 -17.75 -10.19
CA LEU A 70 -5.58 -18.91 -9.80
C LEU A 70 -6.45 -20.14 -9.49
N ILE A 71 -7.57 -19.95 -8.77
CA ILE A 71 -8.53 -21.02 -8.47
C ILE A 71 -9.13 -21.57 -9.77
N LYS A 72 -9.50 -20.70 -10.71
CA LYS A 72 -10.14 -21.11 -11.97
C LYS A 72 -9.16 -21.88 -12.87
N ASN A 73 -7.90 -21.48 -12.90
CA ASN A 73 -6.88 -22.02 -13.81
C ASN A 73 -5.90 -22.98 -13.14
N HIS A 74 -6.19 -23.47 -11.94
CA HIS A 74 -5.29 -24.33 -11.16
C HIS A 74 -4.88 -25.63 -11.84
N LYS A 75 -5.63 -26.09 -12.85
CA LYS A 75 -5.36 -27.31 -13.62
C LYS A 75 -4.33 -27.11 -14.74
N GLU A 76 -4.07 -25.85 -15.11
CA GLU A 76 -3.08 -25.56 -16.16
C GLU A 76 -1.67 -25.94 -15.72
N GLU A 77 -0.87 -26.50 -16.64
CA GLU A 77 0.48 -27.00 -16.36
C GLU A 77 1.39 -25.97 -15.69
N GLN A 78 1.29 -24.70 -16.14
CA GLN A 78 2.08 -23.60 -15.59
C GLN A 78 1.77 -23.27 -14.11
N TYR A 79 0.64 -23.74 -13.56
CA TYR A 79 0.22 -23.53 -12.18
C TYR A 79 0.31 -24.80 -11.32
N LYS A 80 0.81 -25.91 -11.84
CA LYS A 80 1.05 -27.10 -11.03
C LYS A 80 2.18 -26.89 -10.03
N GLY A 81 2.10 -27.59 -8.92
CA GLY A 81 3.06 -27.53 -7.83
C GLY A 81 2.85 -26.34 -6.88
N PHE A 82 3.69 -26.28 -5.85
CA PHE A 82 3.65 -25.19 -4.87
C PHE A 82 4.15 -23.88 -5.50
N ARG A 83 3.31 -22.87 -5.53
CA ARG A 83 3.65 -21.56 -6.09
C ARG A 83 3.50 -20.45 -5.05
N LYS A 84 4.45 -19.53 -5.05
CA LYS A 84 4.47 -18.34 -4.19
C LYS A 84 4.33 -17.08 -5.04
N PHE A 85 3.42 -16.19 -4.67
CA PHE A 85 3.18 -14.93 -5.35
C PHE A 85 3.24 -13.77 -4.35
N VAL A 86 4.13 -12.82 -4.58
CA VAL A 86 4.14 -11.56 -3.84
C VAL A 86 3.25 -10.58 -4.60
N LEU A 87 2.10 -10.24 -4.00
CA LEU A 87 1.10 -9.42 -4.66
C LEU A 87 1.33 -7.94 -4.41
N GLY A 88 1.45 -7.16 -5.48
CA GLY A 88 1.64 -5.71 -5.37
C GLY A 88 1.62 -5.01 -6.72
N GLN A 89 1.38 -3.70 -6.71
CA GLN A 89 1.58 -2.82 -7.85
C GLN A 89 3.06 -2.36 -7.90
N LYS A 90 3.43 -1.65 -8.96
CA LYS A 90 4.76 -1.02 -9.04
C LYS A 90 5.03 -0.20 -7.78
N PHE A 91 6.25 -0.24 -7.28
CA PHE A 91 6.62 0.51 -6.08
C PHE A 91 6.39 2.02 -6.24
N ILE A 92 6.11 2.67 -5.14
CA ILE A 92 6.04 4.12 -5.02
C ILE A 92 6.95 4.55 -3.85
N SER A 93 7.59 5.71 -3.96
CA SER A 93 8.29 6.29 -2.82
C SER A 93 7.31 6.95 -1.85
N ILE A 94 7.67 7.02 -0.57
CA ILE A 94 6.88 7.78 0.41
C ILE A 94 6.82 9.25 -0.02
N ASP A 95 7.88 9.77 -0.62
CA ASP A 95 7.94 11.14 -1.12
C ASP A 95 6.89 11.41 -2.20
N ASP A 96 6.78 10.50 -3.20
CA ASP A 96 5.75 10.60 -4.23
C ASP A 96 4.33 10.48 -3.64
N ALA A 97 4.17 9.65 -2.61
CA ALA A 97 2.90 9.53 -1.90
C ALA A 97 2.54 10.83 -1.19
N ILE A 98 3.48 11.47 -0.49
CA ILE A 98 3.30 12.79 0.14
C ILE A 98 2.93 13.83 -0.91
N ILE A 99 3.67 13.92 -2.02
CA ILE A 99 3.38 14.86 -3.11
C ILE A 99 1.97 14.65 -3.66
N THR A 100 1.56 13.41 -3.84
CA THR A 100 0.23 13.05 -4.35
C THR A 100 -0.87 13.51 -3.39
N LEU A 101 -0.67 13.30 -2.08
CA LEU A 101 -1.61 13.76 -1.05
C LEU A 101 -1.65 15.28 -0.95
N LEU A 102 -0.50 15.97 -0.98
CA LEU A 102 -0.44 17.43 -0.96
C LEU A 102 -1.19 18.04 -2.15
N LYS A 103 -0.98 17.51 -3.37
CA LYS A 103 -1.71 17.95 -4.56
C LYS A 103 -3.22 17.78 -4.40
N ARG A 104 -3.68 16.66 -3.83
CA ARG A 104 -5.11 16.42 -3.58
C ARG A 104 -5.72 17.40 -2.59
N HIS A 105 -4.94 17.90 -1.64
CA HIS A 105 -5.36 18.87 -0.64
C HIS A 105 -5.03 20.33 -1.03
N ASN A 106 -4.66 20.60 -2.29
CA ASN A 106 -4.24 21.92 -2.80
C ASN A 106 -3.12 22.57 -1.96
N MET A 107 -2.29 21.76 -1.33
CA MET A 107 -1.16 22.21 -0.53
C MET A 107 0.12 22.24 -1.37
N ARG A 108 0.86 23.35 -1.27
CA ARG A 108 2.18 23.46 -1.89
C ARG A 108 3.23 22.79 -1.02
N ARG A 109 4.18 22.11 -1.66
CA ARG A 109 5.39 21.65 -1.03
C ARG A 109 6.38 22.81 -0.95
N PHE A 110 7.04 22.95 0.21
CA PHE A 110 8.15 23.88 0.40
C PHE A 110 9.49 23.12 0.24
N PHE A 111 10.54 23.66 0.87
CA PHE A 111 11.81 22.94 0.98
C PHE A 111 11.61 21.60 1.71
N ALA A 112 12.31 20.56 1.28
CA ALA A 112 12.16 19.23 1.83
C ALA A 112 13.42 18.84 2.61
N ILE A 113 13.26 18.64 3.91
CA ILE A 113 14.33 18.16 4.79
C ILE A 113 14.41 16.64 4.64
N PRO A 114 15.56 16.08 4.23
CA PRO A 114 15.70 14.64 4.13
C PRO A 114 15.60 13.99 5.53
N LEU A 115 14.60 13.13 5.70
CA LEU A 115 14.37 12.44 6.95
C LEU A 115 15.30 11.23 7.07
N THR A 116 16.50 11.47 7.61
CA THR A 116 17.46 10.40 7.87
C THR A 116 16.97 9.49 9.00
N LYS A 117 17.50 8.25 9.08
CA LYS A 117 17.18 7.31 10.17
C LYS A 117 17.45 7.91 11.56
N LYS A 118 18.46 8.79 11.69
CA LYS A 118 18.79 9.47 12.96
C LYS A 118 17.70 10.48 13.33
N ILE A 119 17.29 11.33 12.39
CA ILE A 119 16.22 12.33 12.58
C ILE A 119 14.90 11.64 12.90
N LEU A 120 14.58 10.56 12.17
CA LEU A 120 13.36 9.78 12.43
C LEU A 120 13.33 9.22 13.86
N LYS A 121 14.43 8.67 14.36
CA LYS A 121 14.51 8.18 15.74
C LYS A 121 14.33 9.30 16.78
N ILE A 122 14.84 10.49 16.51
CA ILE A 122 14.67 11.66 17.40
C ILE A 122 13.19 12.10 17.39
N LEU A 123 12.57 12.23 16.21
CA LEU A 123 11.16 12.57 16.07
C LEU A 123 10.24 11.59 16.80
N LEU A 124 10.50 10.30 16.69
CA LEU A 124 9.72 9.27 17.39
C LEU A 124 9.86 9.31 18.91
N ARG A 125 10.94 9.89 19.45
CA ARG A 125 11.10 10.11 20.90
C ARG A 125 10.35 11.35 21.39
N ILE A 126 10.25 12.37 20.53
CA ILE A 126 9.62 13.66 20.88
C ILE A 126 8.10 13.57 20.67
N LEU A 127 7.66 12.92 19.61
CA LEU A 127 6.25 12.78 19.32
C LEU A 127 5.67 11.60 20.12
N PRO A 128 4.48 11.75 20.73
CA PRO A 128 3.81 10.68 21.49
C PRO A 128 3.21 9.63 20.54
N ILE A 129 4.04 9.07 19.66
CA ILE A 129 3.63 8.02 18.72
C ILE A 129 3.94 6.68 19.37
N GLN A 130 2.90 5.91 19.65
CA GLN A 130 3.07 4.53 20.08
C GLN A 130 3.65 3.70 18.92
N THR A 131 4.88 3.25 19.09
CA THR A 131 5.55 2.39 18.10
C THR A 131 5.38 0.93 18.47
N THR A 132 5.00 0.13 17.50
CA THR A 132 4.94 -1.34 17.62
C THR A 132 6.31 -1.96 17.28
N PRO A 133 6.57 -3.22 17.65
CA PRO A 133 7.75 -3.95 17.18
C PRO A 133 7.87 -3.97 15.66
N TRP A 134 6.74 -3.98 14.94
CA TRP A 134 6.68 -3.90 13.48
C TRP A 134 7.18 -2.55 12.96
N ASP A 135 6.82 -1.45 13.59
CA ASP A 135 7.30 -0.12 13.20
C ASP A 135 8.80 -0.01 13.36
N SER A 136 9.33 -0.54 14.46
CA SER A 136 10.79 -0.60 14.71
C SER A 136 11.53 -1.43 13.65
N PHE A 137 10.95 -2.56 13.23
CA PHE A 137 11.49 -3.38 12.14
C PHE A 137 11.43 -2.62 10.81
N SER A 138 10.31 -1.99 10.51
CA SER A 138 10.09 -1.21 9.27
C SER A 138 11.09 -0.06 9.14
N ILE A 139 11.34 0.66 10.23
CA ILE A 139 12.35 1.73 10.28
C ILE A 139 13.77 1.21 10.05
N LYS A 140 14.09 0.02 10.57
CA LYS A 140 15.40 -0.61 10.34
C LYS A 140 15.57 -1.03 8.89
N LYS A 141 14.56 -1.66 8.31
CA LYS A 141 14.60 -2.16 6.93
C LYS A 141 14.58 -1.03 5.90
N TYR A 142 13.82 0.04 6.15
CA TYR A 142 13.71 1.28 5.40
C TYR A 142 13.20 1.15 3.95
N ASP A 143 13.49 0.06 3.26
CA ASP A 143 13.10 -0.16 1.87
C ASP A 143 12.41 -1.52 1.71
N PHE A 144 11.17 -1.50 1.21
CA PHE A 144 10.32 -2.68 1.00
C PHE A 144 10.11 -2.95 -0.49
N ASN A 145 11.21 -2.96 -1.23
CA ASN A 145 11.19 -3.33 -2.63
C ASN A 145 11.26 -4.86 -2.77
N HIS A 146 10.19 -5.46 -3.27
CA HIS A 146 10.09 -6.90 -3.53
C HIS A 146 10.19 -7.16 -5.04
N VAL A 147 11.00 -8.16 -5.42
CA VAL A 147 11.14 -8.60 -6.81
C VAL A 147 11.23 -10.14 -6.81
N PRO A 148 10.47 -10.83 -7.66
CA PRO A 148 9.43 -10.34 -8.57
C PRO A 148 8.13 -10.00 -7.84
N ILE A 149 7.37 -9.06 -8.41
CA ILE A 149 6.02 -8.71 -7.97
C ILE A 149 4.99 -9.23 -8.97
N THR A 150 3.86 -9.68 -8.44
CA THR A 150 2.72 -10.15 -9.20
C THR A 150 1.55 -9.19 -9.03
N ASN A 151 1.00 -8.72 -10.14
CA ASN A 151 -0.19 -7.87 -10.18
C ASN A 151 -1.24 -8.49 -11.13
N PRO A 152 -2.47 -7.97 -11.23
CA PRO A 152 -3.45 -8.49 -12.15
C PRO A 152 -2.99 -8.55 -13.62
N GLU A 153 -2.17 -7.59 -14.06
CA GLU A 153 -1.66 -7.53 -15.43
C GLU A 153 -0.74 -8.70 -15.78
N THR A 154 -0.05 -9.29 -14.79
CA THR A 154 0.74 -10.52 -14.94
C THR A 154 -0.13 -11.67 -15.48
N PHE A 155 -1.41 -11.66 -15.16
CA PHE A 155 -2.41 -12.64 -15.61
C PHE A 155 -3.31 -12.10 -16.74
N LYS A 156 -2.92 -11.01 -17.39
CA LYS A 156 -3.71 -10.32 -18.42
C LYS A 156 -5.08 -9.82 -17.90
N LEU A 157 -5.20 -9.60 -16.59
CA LEU A 157 -6.38 -9.04 -15.96
C LEU A 157 -6.23 -7.51 -15.85
N LYS A 158 -7.35 -6.81 -15.83
CA LYS A 158 -7.36 -5.35 -15.64
C LYS A 158 -7.21 -5.04 -14.16
N SER A 159 -6.15 -4.31 -13.77
CA SER A 159 -5.99 -3.83 -12.40
C SER A 159 -7.12 -2.86 -12.01
N TYR A 160 -7.67 -3.06 -10.81
CA TYR A 160 -8.68 -2.19 -10.20
C TYR A 160 -8.07 -0.85 -9.75
N ALA A 161 -6.88 -0.89 -9.19
CA ALA A 161 -6.11 0.28 -8.79
C ALA A 161 -4.63 0.13 -9.14
N LYS A 162 -4.12 0.91 -10.09
CA LYS A 162 -2.72 0.89 -10.53
C LYS A 162 -1.85 1.92 -9.81
N SER A 163 -2.43 2.99 -9.36
CA SER A 163 -1.74 4.14 -8.77
C SER A 163 -2.30 4.52 -7.42
N LEU A 164 -1.53 5.29 -6.65
CA LEU A 164 -2.02 5.85 -5.38
C LEU A 164 -3.22 6.78 -5.61
N ASN A 165 -3.26 7.50 -6.73
CA ASN A 165 -4.43 8.32 -7.08
C ASN A 165 -5.70 7.49 -7.22
N ASP A 166 -5.61 6.28 -7.80
CA ASP A 166 -6.75 5.37 -7.88
C ASP A 166 -7.20 4.94 -6.48
N ILE A 167 -6.25 4.60 -5.60
CA ILE A 167 -6.54 4.27 -4.19
C ILE A 167 -7.27 5.43 -3.50
N LEU A 168 -6.77 6.65 -3.63
CA LEU A 168 -7.38 7.84 -2.98
C LEU A 168 -8.78 8.12 -3.51
N ARG A 169 -9.02 7.92 -4.82
CA ARG A 169 -10.33 8.08 -5.45
C ARG A 169 -11.31 7.01 -4.96
N LEU A 170 -10.90 5.75 -4.98
CA LEU A 170 -11.72 4.60 -4.57
C LEU A 170 -12.04 4.61 -3.08
N SER A 171 -11.11 5.09 -2.27
CA SER A 171 -11.29 5.26 -0.82
C SER A 171 -12.26 6.37 -0.46
N LYS A 172 -12.71 7.18 -1.42
CA LYS A 172 -13.56 8.37 -1.18
C LYS A 172 -12.97 9.30 -0.12
N LEU A 173 -11.65 9.45 -0.12
CA LEU A 173 -11.01 10.42 0.76
C LEU A 173 -11.51 11.83 0.40
N PRO A 174 -12.02 12.62 1.36
CA PRO A 174 -12.46 13.98 1.07
C PRO A 174 -11.29 14.79 0.50
N SER A 175 -11.57 15.55 -0.56
CA SER A 175 -10.66 16.62 -1.04
C SER A 175 -11.05 17.92 -0.36
N CYS A 176 -10.11 18.80 -0.10
CA CYS A 176 -10.38 20.11 0.52
C CYS A 176 -11.23 21.08 -0.32
N ASN A 177 -11.82 20.64 -1.44
CA ASN A 177 -12.62 21.48 -2.32
C ASN A 177 -14.11 21.58 -1.95
N ASN A 178 -14.51 21.14 -0.75
CA ASN A 178 -15.89 21.21 -0.28
C ASN A 178 -15.95 22.01 1.04
N ASN A 179 -15.63 23.29 0.97
CA ASN A 179 -16.17 24.35 1.84
C ASN A 179 -16.31 25.60 0.99
#